data_eca495e4abd3ecac4d992c6667d5ee80
#
_entry.id   eca495e4abd3ecac4d992c6667d5ee80
#
_cell.length_a   1.000
_cell.length_b   1.000
_cell.length_c   1.000
_cell.angle_alpha   90.00
_cell.angle_beta   90.00
_cell.angle_gamma   90.00
#
_symmetry.space_group_name_H-M   'P 1'
#
loop_
_entity.id
_entity.type
_entity.pdbx_description
1 polymer ?
#
loop_
_entity_poly.entity_id
_entity_poly.type
_entity_poly.pdbx_seq_one_letter_code
_entity_poly.pdbx_strand_id
1 'polypeptide(L)'
;YFHYACAVIPSYKDWRIGLPPQWYPTHSNAYYVGVTGGSFTEVSCLGMPSIRDELKPENNRYKNPFGTEIALFRTSEGGMSRMAVSWDTPGYGGEVGRVRGQKGSMVGEKYEGLEKTLPNLAKPALPPAVEAGGHGGSHGHLGHEFVMSILENRQPLVNVAWALNMTVAGIVAHQSALKNGELMKIPQYT
;
A
#
# COMPACT_ATOMS: atom_id res chain seq x y z
N TYR A 1 -9.16 0.70 2.78
CA TYR A 1 -8.02 1.64 2.83
C TYR A 1 -8.12 2.67 1.71
N PHE A 2 -7.69 3.86 1.94
CA PHE A 2 -7.48 4.86 0.90
C PHE A 2 -6.23 5.71 1.18
N HIS A 3 -5.61 6.14 0.11
CA HIS A 3 -4.52 7.10 0.12
C HIS A 3 -4.83 8.19 -0.90
N TYR A 4 -5.05 9.40 -0.43
CA TYR A 4 -5.27 10.58 -1.26
C TYR A 4 -4.09 11.54 -1.10
N ALA A 5 -3.33 11.69 -2.18
CA ALA A 5 -2.25 12.65 -2.25
C ALA A 5 -2.40 13.49 -3.51
N CYS A 6 -2.19 14.79 -3.39
CA CYS A 6 -2.09 15.62 -4.58
C CYS A 6 -0.71 15.36 -5.22
N ALA A 7 -0.70 14.70 -6.37
CA ALA A 7 0.53 14.26 -7.03
C ALA A 7 1.39 15.38 -7.57
N VAL A 8 0.86 16.57 -7.68
CA VAL A 8 1.64 17.71 -8.12
C VAL A 8 2.19 18.43 -6.91
N ILE A 9 3.11 17.76 -6.26
CA ILE A 9 3.98 18.43 -5.31
C ILE A 9 5.11 19.04 -6.15
N PRO A 10 5.36 20.35 -6.06
CA PRO A 10 6.39 21.02 -6.86
C PRO A 10 7.79 20.42 -6.73
N SER A 11 8.05 19.70 -5.64
CA SER A 11 9.30 18.97 -5.40
C SER A 11 9.39 17.60 -6.09
N TYR A 12 8.29 17.09 -6.65
CA TYR A 12 8.32 15.81 -7.36
C TYR A 12 8.90 15.99 -8.75
N LYS A 13 9.92 15.19 -9.05
CA LYS A 13 10.51 15.12 -10.38
C LYS A 13 9.57 14.38 -11.35
N ASP A 14 9.78 14.62 -12.64
CA ASP A 14 8.97 14.08 -13.74
C ASP A 14 8.68 12.58 -13.65
N TRP A 15 9.59 11.79 -13.07
CA TRP A 15 9.40 10.35 -12.95
C TRP A 15 8.24 9.93 -12.03
N ARG A 16 7.76 10.83 -11.15
CA ARG A 16 6.60 10.54 -10.28
C ARG A 16 5.30 11.10 -10.84
N ILE A 17 5.35 12.04 -11.77
CA ILE A 17 4.15 12.65 -12.34
C ILE A 17 3.46 11.66 -13.27
N GLY A 18 2.17 11.39 -12.99
CA GLY A 18 1.37 10.44 -13.75
C GLY A 18 1.67 8.97 -13.48
N LEU A 19 2.43 8.66 -12.42
CA LEU A 19 2.57 7.29 -11.95
C LEU A 19 1.17 6.68 -11.74
N PRO A 20 0.88 5.48 -12.26
CA PRO A 20 -0.40 4.82 -11.98
C PRO A 20 -0.68 4.77 -10.48
N PRO A 21 -1.88 5.17 -10.01
CA PRO A 21 -2.15 5.25 -8.58
C PRO A 21 -1.88 3.96 -7.82
N GLN A 22 -2.29 2.81 -8.36
CA GLN A 22 -2.05 1.51 -7.71
C GLN A 22 -0.58 1.05 -7.77
N TRP A 23 0.29 1.72 -8.54
CA TRP A 23 1.74 1.44 -8.51
C TRP A 23 2.44 2.07 -7.31
N TYR A 24 1.70 2.69 -6.40
CA TYR A 24 2.21 3.17 -5.12
C TYR A 24 1.73 2.28 -3.95
N PRO A 25 2.01 0.96 -4.01
CA PRO A 25 1.33 -0.05 -3.19
C PRO A 25 1.76 -0.03 -1.72
N THR A 26 2.95 0.49 -1.42
CA THR A 26 3.45 0.54 -0.05
C THR A 26 2.60 1.43 0.87
N HIS A 27 1.86 2.38 0.30
CA HIS A 27 0.93 3.24 1.03
C HIS A 27 -0.51 2.72 1.02
N SER A 28 -0.78 1.56 0.44
CA SER A 28 -2.12 0.96 0.42
C SER A 28 -2.06 -0.53 0.74
N ASN A 29 -1.45 -1.32 -0.11
CA ASN A 29 -1.40 -2.78 0.02
C ASN A 29 -0.63 -3.24 1.26
N ALA A 30 0.43 -2.50 1.65
CA ALA A 30 1.21 -2.82 2.84
C ALA A 30 0.38 -2.82 4.12
N TYR A 31 -0.64 -1.98 4.21
CA TYR A 31 -1.53 -1.96 5.37
C TYR A 31 -2.23 -3.31 5.57
N TYR A 32 -2.77 -3.91 4.49
CA TYR A 32 -3.41 -5.22 4.57
C TYR A 32 -2.38 -6.33 4.85
N VAL A 33 -1.34 -6.40 4.03
CA VAL A 33 -0.30 -7.44 4.12
C VAL A 33 0.38 -7.40 5.49
N GLY A 34 0.69 -6.20 5.99
CA GLY A 34 1.32 -6.03 7.31
C GLY A 34 0.43 -6.42 8.48
N VAL A 35 -0.89 -6.25 8.36
CA VAL A 35 -1.85 -6.60 9.43
C VAL A 35 -2.16 -8.10 9.44
N THR A 36 -2.27 -8.72 8.26
CA THR A 36 -2.78 -10.10 8.13
C THR A 36 -1.70 -11.14 7.87
N GLY A 37 -0.55 -10.72 7.34
CA GLY A 37 0.46 -11.64 6.80
C GLY A 37 0.04 -12.34 5.51
N GLY A 38 -1.13 -12.01 4.98
CA GLY A 38 -1.68 -12.61 3.77
C GLY A 38 -1.26 -11.92 2.48
N SER A 39 -1.77 -12.41 1.36
CA SER A 39 -1.52 -11.85 0.03
C SER A 39 -2.83 -11.59 -0.72
N PHE A 40 -2.73 -10.87 -1.83
CA PHE A 40 -3.85 -10.63 -2.74
C PHE A 40 -3.82 -11.65 -3.87
N THR A 41 -4.95 -12.31 -4.16
CA THR A 41 -5.03 -13.41 -5.13
C THR A 41 -5.69 -13.00 -6.43
N GLU A 42 -6.66 -12.11 -6.38
CA GLU A 42 -7.39 -11.59 -7.54
C GLU A 42 -7.72 -10.12 -7.33
N VAL A 43 -7.90 -9.39 -8.42
CA VAL A 43 -8.27 -7.97 -8.39
C VAL A 43 -9.19 -7.59 -9.54
N SER A 44 -10.16 -6.71 -9.23
CA SER A 44 -10.87 -5.87 -10.20
C SER A 44 -10.66 -4.42 -9.82
N CYS A 45 -10.24 -3.59 -10.77
CA CYS A 45 -9.90 -2.20 -10.54
C CYS A 45 -10.51 -1.30 -11.61
N LEU A 46 -11.02 -0.16 -11.18
CA LEU A 46 -11.51 0.89 -12.07
C LEU A 46 -10.67 2.14 -11.90
N GLY A 47 -10.41 2.80 -13.02
CA GLY A 47 -9.67 4.06 -13.07
C GLY A 47 -10.56 5.24 -13.50
N MET A 48 -10.30 6.40 -12.92
CA MET A 48 -10.97 7.65 -13.28
C MET A 48 -9.94 8.60 -13.93
N PRO A 49 -10.22 9.11 -15.14
CA PRO A 49 -9.35 10.08 -15.79
C PRO A 49 -9.20 11.35 -14.96
N SER A 50 -8.02 11.97 -15.03
CA SER A 50 -7.76 13.24 -14.38
C SER A 50 -8.17 14.42 -15.29
N ILE A 51 -8.67 15.47 -14.67
CA ILE A 51 -8.89 16.77 -15.34
C ILE A 51 -7.61 17.62 -15.37
N ARG A 52 -6.57 17.22 -14.67
CA ARG A 52 -5.30 17.95 -14.57
C ARG A 52 -4.42 17.65 -15.78
N ASP A 53 -3.94 18.71 -16.45
CA ASP A 53 -3.17 18.56 -17.68
C ASP A 53 -1.90 17.73 -17.50
N GLU A 54 -1.17 17.93 -16.40
CA GLU A 54 0.06 17.21 -16.12
C GLU A 54 -0.12 15.70 -15.84
N LEU A 55 -1.35 15.28 -15.52
CA LEU A 55 -1.67 13.86 -15.30
C LEU A 55 -2.29 13.17 -16.52
N LYS A 56 -2.57 13.92 -17.58
CA LYS A 56 -3.10 13.33 -18.82
C LYS A 56 -2.07 12.41 -19.49
N PRO A 57 -2.51 11.35 -20.19
CA PRO A 57 -1.60 10.35 -20.76
C PRO A 57 -0.61 10.94 -21.78
N GLU A 58 -0.99 11.96 -22.51
CA GLU A 58 -0.10 12.66 -23.45
C GLU A 58 1.03 13.43 -22.75
N ASN A 59 0.83 13.84 -21.49
CA ASN A 59 1.75 14.69 -20.73
C ASN A 59 2.56 13.92 -19.68
N ASN A 60 2.28 12.64 -19.45
CA ASN A 60 3.01 11.84 -18.47
C ASN A 60 3.79 10.69 -19.14
N ARG A 61 4.94 10.35 -18.57
CA ARG A 61 5.83 9.32 -19.12
C ARG A 61 5.25 7.90 -19.13
N TYR A 62 4.27 7.64 -18.28
CA TYR A 62 3.65 6.31 -18.11
C TYR A 62 2.51 6.09 -19.10
N LYS A 63 2.07 7.15 -19.81
CA LYS A 63 0.87 7.13 -20.64
C LYS A 63 -0.36 6.64 -19.85
N ASN A 64 -0.31 6.82 -18.53
CA ASN A 64 -1.38 6.48 -17.63
C ASN A 64 -2.55 7.44 -17.78
N PRO A 65 -3.78 6.95 -18.06
CA PRO A 65 -4.94 7.80 -18.22
C PRO A 65 -5.66 8.17 -16.90
N PHE A 66 -5.23 7.61 -15.77
CA PHE A 66 -5.98 7.70 -14.52
C PHE A 66 -5.27 8.56 -13.48
N GLY A 67 -6.01 9.49 -12.89
CA GLY A 67 -5.60 10.23 -11.69
C GLY A 67 -6.01 9.52 -10.40
N THR A 68 -7.05 8.69 -10.47
CA THR A 68 -7.58 7.91 -9.34
C THR A 68 -7.85 6.49 -9.77
N GLU A 69 -7.50 5.53 -8.92
CA GLU A 69 -7.83 4.10 -9.10
C GLU A 69 -8.42 3.52 -7.83
N ILE A 70 -9.49 2.71 -7.99
CA ILE A 70 -10.14 2.00 -6.89
C ILE A 70 -10.16 0.51 -7.22
N ALA A 71 -9.47 -0.28 -6.39
CA ALA A 71 -9.31 -1.70 -6.55
C ALA A 71 -10.06 -2.49 -5.47
N LEU A 72 -10.69 -3.59 -5.88
CA LEU A 72 -11.26 -4.62 -5.02
C LEU A 72 -10.43 -5.89 -5.19
N PHE A 73 -9.81 -6.31 -4.10
CA PHE A 73 -8.97 -7.51 -4.06
C PHE A 73 -9.68 -8.64 -3.32
N ARG A 74 -9.49 -9.87 -3.79
CA ARG A 74 -9.62 -11.07 -2.98
C ARG A 74 -8.30 -11.41 -2.33
N THR A 75 -8.34 -12.03 -1.16
CA THR A 75 -7.16 -12.30 -0.36
C THR A 75 -6.97 -13.79 -0.10
N SER A 76 -5.74 -14.19 0.23
CA SER A 76 -5.39 -15.59 0.48
C SER A 76 -6.16 -16.23 1.64
N GLU A 77 -6.61 -15.40 2.61
CA GLU A 77 -7.38 -15.85 3.77
C GLU A 77 -8.90 -15.92 3.52
N GLY A 78 -9.35 -15.70 2.28
CA GLY A 78 -10.76 -15.68 1.94
C GLY A 78 -11.48 -14.37 2.29
N GLY A 79 -10.75 -13.31 2.60
CA GLY A 79 -11.26 -11.97 2.82
C GLY A 79 -11.29 -11.13 1.55
N MET A 80 -11.64 -9.86 1.74
CA MET A 80 -11.63 -8.86 0.67
C MET A 80 -11.01 -7.55 1.17
N SER A 81 -10.34 -6.85 0.28
CA SER A 81 -9.81 -5.53 0.54
C SER A 81 -10.22 -4.53 -0.54
N ARG A 82 -10.54 -3.32 -0.13
CA ARG A 82 -10.77 -2.19 -1.03
C ARG A 82 -9.64 -1.18 -0.85
N MET A 83 -8.94 -0.90 -1.93
CA MET A 83 -7.85 0.07 -1.96
C MET A 83 -8.19 1.20 -2.92
N ALA A 84 -8.22 2.43 -2.44
CA ALA A 84 -8.38 3.62 -3.26
C ALA A 84 -7.11 4.46 -3.17
N VAL A 85 -6.58 4.84 -4.31
CA VAL A 85 -5.42 5.73 -4.41
C VAL A 85 -5.74 6.84 -5.40
N SER A 86 -5.48 8.07 -5.02
CA SER A 86 -5.77 9.25 -5.84
C SER A 86 -4.64 10.28 -5.77
N TRP A 87 -4.33 10.84 -6.93
CA TRP A 87 -3.36 11.93 -7.08
C TRP A 87 -4.01 13.29 -7.30
N ASP A 88 -5.29 13.34 -7.59
CA ASP A 88 -5.95 14.53 -8.12
C ASP A 88 -7.25 14.92 -7.40
N THR A 89 -7.53 14.32 -6.27
CA THR A 89 -8.65 14.72 -5.42
C THR A 89 -8.17 15.71 -4.36
N PRO A 90 -8.45 17.01 -4.51
CA PRO A 90 -8.08 18.00 -3.51
C PRO A 90 -8.92 17.88 -2.23
N GLY A 91 -8.40 18.39 -1.14
CA GLY A 91 -9.10 18.43 0.15
C GLY A 91 -8.48 17.48 1.17
N TYR A 92 -9.27 16.63 1.78
CA TYR A 92 -8.84 15.73 2.86
C TYR A 92 -7.87 14.65 2.34
N GLY A 93 -6.58 14.98 2.33
CA GLY A 93 -5.51 14.06 1.99
C GLY A 93 -5.13 13.14 3.14
N GLY A 94 -4.25 12.20 2.86
CA GLY A 94 -3.65 11.30 3.84
C GLY A 94 -3.96 9.84 3.60
N GLU A 95 -3.55 9.03 4.56
CA GLU A 95 -3.69 7.58 4.53
C GLU A 95 -4.63 7.14 5.64
N VAL A 96 -5.70 6.42 5.30
CA VAL A 96 -6.67 5.92 6.27
C VAL A 96 -6.98 4.47 6.01
N GLY A 97 -6.71 3.62 7.00
CA GLY A 97 -7.05 2.22 6.99
C GLY A 97 -8.15 1.87 7.99
N ARG A 98 -8.99 0.91 7.61
CA ARG A 98 -9.98 0.29 8.48
C ARG A 98 -9.97 -1.21 8.25
N VAL A 99 -10.02 -1.98 9.32
CA VAL A 99 -10.16 -3.44 9.27
C VAL A 99 -11.52 -3.81 9.86
N ARG A 100 -12.22 -4.71 9.20
CA ARG A 100 -13.47 -5.31 9.67
C ARG A 100 -13.31 -6.80 9.63
N GLY A 101 -13.26 -7.42 10.79
CA GLY A 101 -13.13 -8.87 10.94
C GLY A 101 -14.29 -9.45 11.75
N GLN A 102 -14.45 -10.76 11.68
CA GLN A 102 -15.52 -11.46 12.41
C GLN A 102 -15.33 -11.41 13.93
N LYS A 103 -14.10 -11.25 14.41
CA LYS A 103 -13.78 -11.16 15.85
C LYS A 103 -13.63 -9.72 16.34
N GLY A 104 -13.54 -8.75 15.45
CA GLY A 104 -13.41 -7.35 15.82
C GLY A 104 -13.08 -6.45 14.65
N SER A 105 -13.10 -5.17 14.91
CA SER A 105 -12.84 -4.11 13.94
C SER A 105 -11.82 -3.13 14.48
N MET A 106 -11.03 -2.56 13.59
CA MET A 106 -10.06 -1.52 13.91
C MET A 106 -10.23 -0.32 12.97
N VAL A 107 -10.30 0.87 13.54
CA VAL A 107 -10.38 2.15 12.80
C VAL A 107 -9.37 3.11 13.41
N GLY A 108 -8.33 3.44 12.68
CA GLY A 108 -7.17 4.10 13.25
C GLY A 108 -6.58 3.25 14.38
N GLU A 109 -6.43 3.83 15.56
CA GLU A 109 -5.90 3.15 16.76
C GLU A 109 -7.00 2.54 17.67
N LYS A 110 -8.28 2.67 17.27
CA LYS A 110 -9.41 2.18 18.08
C LYS A 110 -9.82 0.78 17.65
N TYR A 111 -9.87 -0.11 18.62
CA TYR A 111 -10.36 -1.49 18.47
C TYR A 111 -11.70 -1.66 19.19
N GLU A 112 -12.62 -2.37 18.54
CA GLU A 112 -13.86 -2.86 19.11
C GLU A 112 -14.05 -4.32 18.68
N GLY A 113 -14.21 -5.24 19.64
CA GLY A 113 -14.34 -6.65 19.29
C GLY A 113 -14.40 -7.58 20.50
N LEU A 114 -14.19 -8.85 20.23
CA LEU A 114 -14.32 -9.93 21.21
C LEU A 114 -13.10 -10.03 22.15
N GLU A 115 -11.92 -9.62 21.67
CA GLU A 115 -10.70 -9.67 22.46
C GLU A 115 -10.72 -8.59 23.56
N LYS A 116 -10.43 -9.01 24.78
CA LYS A 116 -10.40 -8.09 25.94
C LYS A 116 -9.02 -7.51 26.19
N THR A 117 -7.98 -8.19 25.73
CA THR A 117 -6.58 -7.77 25.87
C THR A 117 -5.92 -7.80 24.51
N LEU A 118 -5.45 -6.66 24.06
CA LEU A 118 -4.69 -6.56 22.81
C LEU A 118 -3.19 -6.75 23.08
N PRO A 119 -2.44 -7.28 22.12
CA PRO A 119 -0.98 -7.33 22.23
C PRO A 119 -0.39 -5.91 22.34
N ASN A 120 0.79 -5.81 22.94
CA ASN A 120 1.51 -4.56 22.97
C ASN A 120 1.98 -4.20 21.55
N LEU A 121 1.47 -3.09 21.03
CA LEU A 121 1.80 -2.58 19.68
C LEU A 121 2.90 -1.52 19.71
N ALA A 122 3.52 -1.26 20.85
CA ALA A 122 4.63 -0.31 20.94
C ALA A 122 5.81 -0.80 20.07
N LYS A 123 6.38 0.12 19.31
CA LYS A 123 7.60 -0.18 18.55
C LYS A 123 8.71 -0.57 19.52
N PRO A 124 9.51 -1.60 19.22
CA PRO A 124 10.68 -1.92 20.03
C PRO A 124 11.66 -0.72 20.04
N ALA A 125 12.41 -0.60 21.12
CA ALA A 125 13.45 0.42 21.19
C ALA A 125 14.54 0.15 20.13
N LEU A 126 15.00 1.22 19.49
CA LEU A 126 16.17 1.13 18.62
C LEU A 126 17.44 1.05 19.48
N PRO A 127 18.51 0.41 18.96
CA PRO A 127 19.81 0.43 19.62
C PRO A 127 20.32 1.87 19.86
N PRO A 128 21.18 2.08 20.87
CA PRO A 128 21.85 3.36 21.05
C PRO A 128 22.54 3.82 19.75
N ALA A 129 22.46 5.10 19.44
CA ALA A 129 23.02 5.74 18.24
C ALA A 129 22.30 5.39 16.90
N VAL A 130 21.23 4.62 16.90
CA VAL A 130 20.37 4.44 15.72
C VAL A 130 19.22 5.44 15.77
N GLU A 131 19.22 6.38 14.85
CA GLU A 131 18.14 7.36 14.73
C GLU A 131 16.91 6.73 14.06
N ALA A 132 15.73 7.07 14.58
CA ALA A 132 14.47 6.59 14.01
C ALA A 132 14.25 7.06 12.56
N GLY A 133 14.65 8.29 12.23
CA GLY A 133 14.54 8.85 10.89
C GLY A 133 13.10 9.20 10.48
N GLY A 134 12.89 9.32 9.16
CA GLY A 134 11.62 9.75 8.57
C GLY A 134 10.48 8.71 8.64
N HIS A 135 9.34 9.07 8.06
CA HIS A 135 8.11 8.25 8.01
C HIS A 135 7.67 7.72 9.39
N GLY A 136 7.55 8.62 10.37
CA GLY A 136 7.15 8.24 11.72
C GLY A 136 8.16 7.33 12.44
N GLY A 137 9.44 7.43 12.08
CA GLY A 137 10.52 6.66 12.70
C GLY A 137 10.76 5.27 12.11
N SER A 138 10.17 4.95 10.96
CA SER A 138 10.31 3.62 10.37
C SER A 138 11.68 3.35 9.72
N HIS A 139 12.40 4.39 9.29
CA HIS A 139 13.68 4.22 8.59
C HIS A 139 14.73 3.51 9.46
N GLY A 140 14.88 3.93 10.72
CA GLY A 140 15.81 3.29 11.65
C GLY A 140 15.46 1.83 11.92
N HIS A 141 14.17 1.52 12.08
CA HIS A 141 13.72 0.13 12.28
C HIS A 141 13.98 -0.74 11.07
N LEU A 142 13.70 -0.25 9.84
CA LEU A 142 13.98 -0.99 8.60
C LEU A 142 15.47 -1.25 8.41
N GLY A 143 16.30 -0.21 8.62
CA GLY A 143 17.76 -0.36 8.53
C GLY A 143 18.30 -1.32 9.57
N HIS A 144 17.84 -1.23 10.82
CA HIS A 144 18.23 -2.15 11.89
C HIS A 144 17.83 -3.60 11.55
N GLU A 145 16.60 -3.84 11.13
CA GLU A 145 16.12 -5.17 10.76
C GLU A 145 16.96 -5.78 9.61
N PHE A 146 17.29 -4.97 8.61
CA PHE A 146 18.14 -5.42 7.51
C PHE A 146 19.52 -5.85 8.00
N VAL A 147 20.18 -5.03 8.82
CA VAL A 147 21.50 -5.37 9.39
C VAL A 147 21.43 -6.60 10.26
N MET A 148 20.44 -6.70 11.16
CA MET A 148 20.30 -7.84 12.06
C MET A 148 19.99 -9.14 11.32
N SER A 149 19.22 -9.10 10.22
CA SER A 149 18.97 -10.29 9.40
C SER A 149 20.27 -10.87 8.82
N ILE A 150 21.21 -10.01 8.45
CA ILE A 150 22.54 -10.43 7.96
C ILE A 150 23.39 -10.99 9.11
N LEU A 151 23.50 -10.25 10.22
CA LEU A 151 24.35 -10.64 11.36
C LEU A 151 23.88 -11.95 12.00
N GLU A 152 22.59 -12.17 12.08
CA GLU A 152 21.97 -13.34 12.67
C GLU A 152 21.76 -14.49 11.65
N ASN A 153 22.14 -14.28 10.39
CA ASN A 153 21.96 -15.24 9.30
C ASN A 153 20.52 -15.79 9.21
N ARG A 154 19.52 -14.89 9.28
CA ARG A 154 18.09 -15.23 9.21
C ARG A 154 17.40 -14.47 8.10
N GLN A 155 16.22 -14.93 7.71
CA GLN A 155 15.36 -14.18 6.81
C GLN A 155 14.92 -12.85 7.48
N PRO A 156 14.86 -11.74 6.69
CA PRO A 156 14.28 -10.50 7.19
C PRO A 156 12.77 -10.66 7.40
N LEU A 157 12.20 -9.87 8.30
CA LEU A 157 10.74 -9.85 8.55
C LEU A 157 9.94 -9.57 7.29
N VAL A 158 10.44 -8.72 6.42
CA VAL A 158 9.87 -8.49 5.08
C VAL A 158 10.86 -9.00 4.05
N ASN A 159 10.69 -10.25 3.63
CA ASN A 159 11.53 -10.87 2.62
C ASN A 159 11.08 -10.47 1.19
N VAL A 160 11.82 -10.90 0.18
CA VAL A 160 11.56 -10.55 -1.22
C VAL A 160 10.20 -11.08 -1.71
N ALA A 161 9.79 -12.27 -1.30
CA ALA A 161 8.49 -12.83 -1.69
C ALA A 161 7.34 -11.97 -1.14
N TRP A 162 7.44 -11.55 0.11
CA TRP A 162 6.46 -10.68 0.73
C TRP A 162 6.38 -9.32 0.02
N ALA A 163 7.54 -8.73 -0.27
CA ALA A 163 7.62 -7.47 -1.01
C ALA A 163 7.03 -7.57 -2.43
N LEU A 164 7.26 -8.71 -3.13
CA LEU A 164 6.68 -8.97 -4.44
C LEU A 164 5.17 -9.14 -4.38
N ASN A 165 4.64 -9.92 -3.43
CA ASN A 165 3.20 -10.11 -3.24
C ASN A 165 2.48 -8.77 -2.97
N MET A 166 3.12 -7.87 -2.25
CA MET A 166 2.60 -6.53 -2.02
C MET A 166 2.64 -5.66 -3.29
N THR A 167 3.75 -5.67 -4.02
CA THR A 167 4.00 -4.77 -5.15
C THR A 167 3.26 -5.20 -6.41
N VAL A 168 3.32 -6.48 -6.76
CA VAL A 168 2.70 -7.03 -8.00
C VAL A 168 1.18 -6.87 -7.98
N ALA A 169 0.56 -6.91 -6.80
CA ALA A 169 -0.86 -6.65 -6.65
C ALA A 169 -1.29 -5.30 -7.24
N GLY A 170 -0.52 -4.24 -6.99
CA GLY A 170 -0.79 -2.91 -7.56
C GLY A 170 -0.57 -2.84 -9.08
N ILE A 171 0.43 -3.57 -9.60
CA ILE A 171 0.68 -3.64 -11.04
C ILE A 171 -0.50 -4.30 -11.75
N VAL A 172 -0.99 -5.44 -11.24
CA VAL A 172 -2.15 -6.14 -11.81
C VAL A 172 -3.43 -5.32 -11.66
N ALA A 173 -3.59 -4.57 -10.56
CA ALA A 173 -4.72 -3.67 -10.37
C ALA A 173 -4.78 -2.61 -11.48
N HIS A 174 -3.65 -1.96 -11.79
CA HIS A 174 -3.61 -1.01 -12.89
C HIS A 174 -3.92 -1.67 -14.25
N GLN A 175 -3.40 -2.88 -14.51
CA GLN A 175 -3.73 -3.63 -15.72
C GLN A 175 -5.24 -3.94 -15.83
N SER A 176 -5.89 -4.27 -14.71
CA SER A 176 -7.33 -4.44 -14.64
C SER A 176 -8.06 -3.12 -14.96
N ALA A 177 -7.61 -1.98 -14.44
CA ALA A 177 -8.20 -0.67 -14.72
C ALA A 177 -8.12 -0.31 -16.21
N LEU A 178 -6.99 -0.59 -16.86
CA LEU A 178 -6.83 -0.41 -18.32
C LEU A 178 -7.76 -1.29 -19.15
N LYS A 179 -8.33 -2.36 -18.55
CA LYS A 179 -9.29 -3.28 -19.15
C LYS A 179 -10.71 -3.14 -18.57
N ASN A 180 -11.07 -1.94 -18.13
CA ASN A 180 -12.40 -1.64 -17.58
C ASN A 180 -12.83 -2.54 -16.41
N GLY A 181 -11.92 -2.90 -15.53
CA GLY A 181 -12.23 -3.67 -14.34
C GLY A 181 -12.24 -5.20 -14.54
N GLU A 182 -11.63 -5.70 -15.61
CA GLU A 182 -11.49 -7.15 -15.81
C GLU A 182 -10.93 -7.81 -14.53
N LEU A 183 -11.61 -8.86 -14.04
CA LEU A 183 -11.12 -9.62 -12.89
C LEU A 183 -9.85 -10.38 -13.28
N MET A 184 -8.74 -10.06 -12.65
CA MET A 184 -7.42 -10.61 -12.98
C MET A 184 -6.82 -11.37 -11.80
N LYS A 185 -6.16 -12.49 -12.08
CA LYS A 185 -5.38 -13.23 -11.09
C LYS A 185 -4.05 -12.53 -10.83
N ILE A 186 -3.63 -12.55 -9.57
CA ILE A 186 -2.36 -11.98 -9.12
C ILE A 186 -1.37 -13.12 -8.89
N PRO A 187 -0.17 -13.09 -9.52
CA PRO A 187 0.89 -14.06 -9.25
C PRO A 187 1.24 -14.10 -7.76
N GLN A 188 1.53 -15.29 -7.25
CA GLN A 188 1.90 -15.53 -5.85
C GLN A 188 3.38 -15.92 -5.78
N TYR A 189 4.08 -15.36 -4.79
CA TYR A 189 5.50 -15.62 -4.54
C TYR A 189 5.67 -16.23 -3.15
N THR A 190 6.53 -17.22 -3.03
CA THR A 190 6.84 -17.98 -1.79
C THR A 190 8.32 -17.94 -1.47
#